data_923fd8002771557a74d259c1d2458eef
#
_entry.id   923fd8002771557a74d259c1d2458eef
#
_cell.length_a   1.000
_cell.length_b   1.000
_cell.length_c   1.000
_cell.angle_alpha   90.00
_cell.angle_beta   90.00
_cell.angle_gamma   90.00
#
_symmetry.space_group_name_H-M   'P 1'
#
loop_
_entity.id
_entity.type
_entity.pdbx_description
1 polymer ?
#
loop_
_entity_poly.entity_id
_entity_poly.type
_entity_poly.pdbx_seq_one_letter_code
_entity_poly.pdbx_strand_id
1 'polypeptide(L)'
;MTNQTQLPSQPPSGAVSPKTTEVMVVLTAKQGISREQIMKTMPAEIRATVKLYLDAKIRQWYSRDDGRGVVLFLDVRTVDEAHAVMDTLPLSKENLVDHEYIPVGPLLPLASLIGGGPPRQ
;
A
#
# COMPACT_ATOMS: atom_id res chain seq x y z
N MET A 1 -5.44 -12.83 24.74
CA MET A 1 -5.40 -12.81 24.19
C MET A 1 -5.30 -13.01 23.53
N THR A 2 -4.93 -12.84 23.35
CA THR A 2 -4.73 -13.02 22.61
C THR A 2 -4.59 -13.20 21.75
N ASN A 3 -4.26 -13.25 21.56
CA ASN A 3 -4.03 -13.51 20.65
C ASN A 3 -4.13 -13.66 19.86
N GLN A 4 -4.15 -13.53 19.81
CA GLN A 4 -4.11 -13.70 18.98
C GLN A 4 -4.11 -13.60 18.22
N THR A 5 -4.16 -13.38 18.48
CA THR A 5 -4.08 -13.24 17.70
C THR A 5 -3.54 -13.01 16.88
N GLN A 6 -3.46 -12.84 17.14
CA GLN A 6 -2.82 -12.71 16.20
C GLN A 6 -2.75 -13.57 15.15
N LEU A 7 -3.28 -13.42 14.55
CA LEU A 7 -3.08 -14.10 13.50
C LEU A 7 -1.71 -14.25 13.13
N PRO A 8 -1.25 -15.29 12.92
CA PRO A 8 0.12 -15.41 12.52
C PRO A 8 0.35 -14.79 11.18
N SER A 9 1.40 -14.03 11.09
CA SER A 9 1.80 -13.49 9.82
C SER A 9 2.62 -14.50 9.03
N GLN A 10 2.91 -15.63 9.61
CA GLN A 10 3.71 -16.62 8.91
C GLN A 10 2.83 -17.65 8.23
N PRO A 11 3.23 -18.12 7.05
CA PRO A 11 2.48 -19.17 6.40
C PRO A 11 2.65 -20.49 7.12
N PRO A 12 1.76 -21.45 6.87
CA PRO A 12 1.92 -22.77 7.42
C PRO A 12 3.26 -23.38 7.00
N SER A 13 3.70 -24.32 7.80
CA SER A 13 4.94 -25.03 7.50
C SER A 13 4.89 -25.60 6.08
N GLY A 14 5.93 -25.40 5.33
CA GLY A 14 6.02 -25.89 3.97
C GLY A 14 5.44 -24.98 2.92
N ALA A 15 4.74 -23.93 3.32
CA ALA A 15 4.20 -22.99 2.35
C ALA A 15 5.28 -22.02 1.87
N VAL A 16 5.08 -21.51 0.67
CA VAL A 16 6.01 -20.55 0.08
C VAL A 16 5.34 -19.18 0.14
N SER A 17 6.07 -18.21 0.66
CA SER A 17 5.61 -16.82 0.69
C SER A 17 6.47 -15.96 -0.19
N PRO A 18 5.89 -15.03 -0.92
CA PRO A 18 6.71 -14.10 -1.68
C PRO A 18 7.46 -13.18 -0.74
N LYS A 19 8.62 -12.78 -1.16
CA LYS A 19 9.35 -11.75 -0.46
C LYS A 19 8.69 -10.41 -0.76
N THR A 20 8.49 -9.59 0.27
CA THR A 20 7.91 -8.27 0.06
C THR A 20 8.88 -7.39 -0.71
N THR A 21 8.45 -6.88 -1.83
CA THR A 21 9.26 -5.99 -2.65
C THR A 21 8.70 -4.59 -2.71
N GLU A 22 7.46 -4.39 -2.31
CA GLU A 22 6.84 -3.07 -2.28
C GLU A 22 5.58 -3.15 -1.44
N VAL A 23 5.00 -2.00 -1.13
CA VAL A 23 3.77 -1.96 -0.36
C VAL A 23 2.74 -1.18 -1.18
N MET A 24 1.59 -1.81 -1.40
CA MET A 24 0.47 -1.14 -2.04
C MET A 24 -0.29 -0.35 -0.99
N VAL A 25 -0.60 0.90 -1.30
CA VAL A 25 -1.38 1.75 -0.42
C VAL A 25 -2.66 2.15 -1.13
N VAL A 26 -3.78 1.90 -0.49
CA VAL A 26 -5.08 2.33 -1.01
C VAL A 26 -5.52 3.51 -0.17
N LEU A 27 -5.67 4.66 -0.81
CA LEU A 27 -6.07 5.90 -0.18
C LEU A 27 -7.53 6.15 -0.48
N THR A 28 -8.31 6.44 0.54
CA THR A 28 -9.73 6.73 0.37
C THR A 28 -10.09 7.97 1.17
N ALA A 29 -10.77 8.91 0.54
CA ALA A 29 -11.26 10.09 1.25
C ALA A 29 -12.21 9.65 2.36
N LYS A 30 -12.04 10.21 3.54
CA LYS A 30 -12.89 9.87 4.67
C LYS A 30 -14.33 10.28 4.43
N GLN A 31 -15.24 9.51 4.97
CA GLN A 31 -16.65 9.88 4.92
C GLN A 31 -16.87 11.15 5.71
N GLY A 32 -17.74 12.00 5.22
CA GLY A 32 -18.05 13.24 5.90
C GLY A 32 -17.11 14.39 5.55
N ILE A 33 -16.03 14.10 4.84
CA ILE A 33 -15.10 15.14 4.39
C ILE A 33 -15.63 15.69 3.07
N SER A 34 -15.74 17.01 2.97
CA SER A 34 -16.26 17.62 1.75
C SER A 34 -15.19 17.63 0.66
N ARG A 35 -15.66 17.68 -0.58
CA ARG A 35 -14.76 17.83 -1.71
C ARG A 35 -13.94 19.11 -1.58
N GLU A 36 -14.53 20.15 -1.05
CA GLU A 36 -13.84 21.42 -0.88
C GLU A 36 -12.66 21.33 0.08
N GLN A 37 -12.81 20.56 1.16
CA GLN A 37 -11.72 20.37 2.10
C GLN A 37 -10.55 19.65 1.44
N ILE A 38 -10.85 18.63 0.66
CA ILE A 38 -9.83 17.91 -0.08
C ILE A 38 -9.13 18.84 -1.07
N MET A 39 -9.92 19.61 -1.81
CA MET A 39 -9.37 20.46 -2.86
C MET A 39 -8.52 21.60 -2.33
N LYS A 40 -8.76 22.05 -1.12
CA LYS A 40 -7.92 23.07 -0.50
C LYS A 40 -6.51 22.60 -0.29
N THR A 41 -6.36 21.33 0.07
CA THR A 41 -5.04 20.75 0.37
C THR A 41 -4.40 20.14 -0.86
N MET A 42 -5.17 19.96 -1.93
CA MET A 42 -4.71 19.24 -3.10
C MET A 42 -3.46 19.81 -3.75
N PRO A 43 -3.30 21.15 -3.89
CA PRO A 43 -2.06 21.65 -4.51
C PRO A 43 -0.81 21.23 -3.74
N ALA A 44 -0.85 21.25 -2.40
CA ALA A 44 0.27 20.81 -1.60
C ALA A 44 0.46 19.31 -1.69
N GLU A 45 -0.65 18.57 -1.72
CA GLU A 45 -0.61 17.12 -1.85
C GLU A 45 0.04 16.71 -3.17
N ILE A 46 -0.35 17.36 -4.26
CA ILE A 46 0.20 17.07 -5.58
C ILE A 46 1.70 17.29 -5.59
N ARG A 47 2.15 18.43 -5.06
CA ARG A 47 3.57 18.73 -5.02
C ARG A 47 4.35 17.69 -4.23
N ALA A 48 3.83 17.32 -3.06
CA ALA A 48 4.51 16.36 -2.21
C ALA A 48 4.54 14.98 -2.86
N THR A 49 3.45 14.58 -3.50
CA THR A 49 3.37 13.27 -4.16
C THR A 49 4.31 13.21 -5.36
N VAL A 50 4.35 14.27 -6.15
CA VAL A 50 5.27 14.32 -7.29
C VAL A 50 6.71 14.21 -6.80
N LYS A 51 7.05 14.89 -5.70
CA LYS A 51 8.39 14.79 -5.16
C LYS A 51 8.74 13.37 -4.78
N LEU A 52 7.82 12.67 -4.14
CA LEU A 52 8.04 11.26 -3.78
C LEU A 52 8.25 10.41 -5.03
N TYR A 53 7.51 10.68 -6.08
CA TYR A 53 7.68 9.95 -7.32
C TYR A 53 9.05 10.22 -7.94
N LEU A 54 9.47 11.47 -7.96
CA LEU A 54 10.77 11.84 -8.50
C LEU A 54 11.91 11.30 -7.65
N ASP A 55 11.70 11.14 -6.36
CA ASP A 55 12.69 10.55 -5.44
C ASP A 55 12.66 9.03 -5.48
N ALA A 56 11.87 8.44 -6.38
CA ALA A 56 11.73 7.00 -6.55
C ALA A 56 11.12 6.28 -5.35
N LYS A 57 10.40 7.01 -4.50
CA LYS A 57 9.68 6.38 -3.39
C LYS A 57 8.36 5.80 -3.85
N ILE A 58 7.75 6.38 -4.88
CA ILE A 58 6.53 5.86 -5.48
C ILE A 58 6.90 5.24 -6.81
N ARG A 59 6.56 3.95 -6.98
CA ARG A 59 6.83 3.26 -8.25
C ARG A 59 5.70 3.42 -9.25
N GLN A 60 4.46 3.32 -8.75
CA GLN A 60 3.26 3.39 -9.57
C GLN A 60 2.21 4.13 -8.79
N TRP A 61 1.36 4.87 -9.50
CA TRP A 61 0.24 5.56 -8.88
C TRP A 61 -0.92 5.59 -9.85
N TYR A 62 -2.12 5.49 -9.30
CA TYR A 62 -3.34 5.41 -10.11
C TYR A 62 -4.47 6.13 -9.41
N SER A 63 -5.34 6.79 -10.19
CA SER A 63 -6.59 7.28 -9.65
C SER A 63 -7.57 6.12 -9.62
N ARG A 64 -8.37 6.07 -8.57
CA ARG A 64 -9.40 5.05 -8.47
C ARG A 64 -10.55 5.40 -9.41
N ASP A 65 -11.12 4.36 -10.01
CA ASP A 65 -12.22 4.49 -10.93
C ASP A 65 -13.45 5.10 -10.27
N ASP A 66 -13.63 4.85 -8.98
CA ASP A 66 -14.78 5.39 -8.24
C ASP A 66 -14.58 6.86 -7.83
N GLY A 67 -13.45 7.46 -8.16
CA GLY A 67 -13.20 8.86 -7.84
C GLY A 67 -12.97 9.14 -6.37
N ARG A 68 -12.77 8.10 -5.54
CA ARG A 68 -12.70 8.28 -4.10
C ARG A 68 -11.28 8.29 -3.56
N GLY A 69 -10.30 8.20 -4.41
CA GLY A 69 -8.93 8.22 -3.93
C GLY A 69 -7.95 7.68 -4.95
N VAL A 70 -6.85 7.19 -4.45
CA VAL A 70 -5.76 6.71 -5.31
C VAL A 70 -5.20 5.41 -4.78
N VAL A 71 -4.45 4.74 -5.65
CA VAL A 71 -3.68 3.55 -5.27
C VAL A 71 -2.23 3.83 -5.62
N LEU A 72 -1.34 3.58 -4.68
CA LEU A 72 0.09 3.79 -4.87
C LEU A 72 0.84 2.50 -4.60
N PHE A 73 1.99 2.35 -5.25
CA PHE A 73 2.93 1.28 -4.92
C PHE A 73 4.23 1.95 -4.47
N LEU A 74 4.58 1.76 -3.21
CA LEU A 74 5.75 2.39 -2.61
C LEU A 74 6.95 1.45 -2.62
N ASP A 75 8.11 2.01 -2.91
CA ASP A 75 9.36 1.25 -2.91
C ASP A 75 9.88 1.14 -1.48
N VAL A 76 9.14 0.40 -0.67
CA VAL A 76 9.51 0.10 0.71
C VAL A 76 9.23 -1.38 0.97
N ARG A 77 9.73 -1.90 2.07
CA ARG A 77 9.67 -3.33 2.33
C ARG A 77 8.77 -3.70 3.50
N THR A 78 8.31 -2.71 4.25
CA THR A 78 7.47 -2.98 5.41
C THR A 78 6.32 -1.99 5.46
N VAL A 79 5.26 -2.37 6.16
CA VAL A 79 4.12 -1.48 6.38
C VAL A 79 4.55 -0.26 7.20
N ASP A 80 5.45 -0.45 8.16
CA ASP A 80 5.93 0.68 8.96
C ASP A 80 6.64 1.72 8.10
N GLU A 81 7.46 1.27 7.16
CA GLU A 81 8.11 2.19 6.23
C GLU A 81 7.09 2.91 5.36
N ALA A 82 6.05 2.19 4.93
CA ALA A 82 5.01 2.80 4.13
C ALA A 82 4.26 3.87 4.92
N HIS A 83 3.95 3.60 6.18
CA HIS A 83 3.33 4.59 7.06
C HIS A 83 4.21 5.85 7.16
N ALA A 84 5.50 5.65 7.35
CA ALA A 84 6.42 6.79 7.49
C ALA A 84 6.39 7.68 6.25
N VAL A 85 6.32 7.08 5.07
CA VAL A 85 6.24 7.84 3.83
C VAL A 85 4.90 8.56 3.72
N MET A 86 3.81 7.83 3.93
CA MET A 86 2.47 8.40 3.73
C MET A 86 2.14 9.48 4.76
N ASP A 87 2.68 9.35 5.97
CA ASP A 87 2.41 10.33 7.02
C ASP A 87 3.00 11.70 6.73
N THR A 88 3.91 11.79 5.76
CA THR A 88 4.48 13.08 5.36
C THR A 88 3.57 13.87 4.43
N LEU A 89 2.54 13.24 3.90
CA LEU A 89 1.69 13.87 2.89
C LEU A 89 0.62 14.77 3.53
N PRO A 90 0.33 15.92 2.92
CA PRO A 90 -0.62 16.88 3.51
C PRO A 90 -2.00 16.31 3.81
N LEU A 91 -2.58 15.51 2.91
CA LEU A 91 -3.90 14.93 3.18
C LEU A 91 -3.88 14.02 4.40
N SER A 92 -2.77 13.29 4.59
CA SER A 92 -2.61 12.44 5.76
C SER A 92 -2.47 13.27 7.03
N LYS A 93 -1.65 14.31 6.96
CA LYS A 93 -1.42 15.17 8.12
C LYS A 93 -2.71 15.85 8.58
N GLU A 94 -3.59 16.18 7.65
CA GLU A 94 -4.85 16.82 7.99
C GLU A 94 -5.95 15.80 8.27
N ASN A 95 -5.60 14.52 8.25
CA ASN A 95 -6.51 13.45 8.59
C ASN A 95 -7.75 13.40 7.71
N LEU A 96 -7.57 13.65 6.43
CA LEU A 96 -8.67 13.70 5.46
C LEU A 96 -8.87 12.40 4.70
N VAL A 97 -7.94 11.45 4.85
CA VAL A 97 -8.00 10.20 4.09
C VAL A 97 -7.72 9.02 5.01
N ASP A 98 -8.24 7.88 4.59
CA ASP A 98 -7.93 6.59 5.22
C ASP A 98 -6.95 5.86 4.33
N HIS A 99 -6.12 5.03 4.95
CA HIS A 99 -5.10 4.26 4.25
C HIS A 99 -5.28 2.78 4.52
N GLU A 100 -5.09 1.98 3.49
CA GLU A 100 -4.98 0.54 3.63
C GLU A 100 -3.62 0.15 3.05
N TYR A 101 -2.86 -0.66 3.78
CA TYR A 101 -1.50 -1.04 3.39
C TYR A 101 -1.44 -2.53 3.13
N ILE A 102 -0.96 -2.92 1.96
CA ILE A 102 -0.87 -4.31 1.58
C ILE A 102 0.54 -4.59 1.06
N PRO A 103 1.38 -5.28 1.85
CA PRO A 103 2.69 -5.68 1.35
C PRO A 103 2.53 -6.68 0.22
N VAL A 104 3.28 -6.52 -0.84
CA VAL A 104 3.19 -7.39 -2.00
C VAL A 104 4.57 -7.80 -2.47
N GLY A 105 4.63 -8.88 -3.22
CA GLY A 105 5.87 -9.37 -3.78
C GLY A 105 5.61 -10.07 -5.10
N PRO A 106 6.62 -10.68 -5.67
CA PRO A 106 6.45 -11.35 -6.96
C PRO A 106 5.41 -12.45 -6.88
N LEU A 107 4.72 -12.66 -7.97
CA LEU A 107 3.78 -13.77 -8.04
C LEU A 107 4.55 -15.07 -7.90
N LEU A 108 4.02 -15.99 -7.10
CA LEU A 108 4.67 -17.28 -6.93
C LEU A 108 4.64 -18.06 -8.24
N PRO A 109 5.63 -18.94 -8.44
CA PRO A 109 5.66 -19.74 -9.67
C PRO A 109 4.38 -20.52 -9.86
N LEU A 110 3.94 -20.60 -11.09
CA LEU A 110 2.67 -21.26 -11.40
C LEU A 110 2.64 -22.70 -10.96
N ALA A 111 3.74 -23.41 -11.08
CA ALA A 111 3.78 -24.81 -10.67
C ALA A 111 3.46 -24.97 -9.19
N SER A 112 3.89 -24.03 -8.37
CA SER A 112 3.56 -24.06 -6.95
C SER A 112 2.11 -23.74 -6.71
N LEU A 113 1.54 -22.86 -7.54
CA LEU A 113 0.17 -22.43 -7.35
C LEU A 113 -0.86 -23.46 -7.76
N ILE A 114 -0.51 -24.34 -8.69
CA ILE A 114 -1.47 -25.33 -9.15
C ILE A 114 -1.29 -26.67 -8.47
N GLY A 115 -0.62 -26.69 -7.32
CA GLY A 115 -0.59 -27.88 -6.50
C GLY A 115 0.41 -28.94 -6.91
N GLY A 116 1.21 -28.64 -7.89
CA GLY A 116 2.24 -29.58 -8.31
C GLY A 116 3.45 -29.61 -7.42
N GLY A 117 3.41 -28.89 -6.34
CA GLY A 117 4.58 -28.78 -5.50
C GLY A 117 5.60 -27.84 -6.11
N PRO A 118 6.86 -27.92 -5.66
CA PRO A 118 7.85 -26.99 -6.18
C PRO A 118 8.06 -27.20 -7.66
N PRO A 119 8.48 -26.15 -8.37
CA PRO A 119 8.77 -26.30 -9.78
C PRO A 119 9.85 -27.33 -10.00
N ARG A 120 9.75 -28.02 -11.12
CA ARG A 120 10.77 -28.94 -11.49
C ARG A 120 11.95 -28.21 -12.04
N GLN A 121 13.10 -28.78 -11.86
CA GLN A 121 14.35 -28.19 -12.33
C GLN A 121 14.71 -28.61 -13.74
#